data_f197663d73de2cae938365b2132e5803
#
_entry.id   f197663d73de2cae938365b2132e5803
#
_cell.length_a   1.000
_cell.length_b   1.000
_cell.length_c   1.000
_cell.angle_alpha   90.00
_cell.angle_beta   90.00
_cell.angle_gamma   90.00
#
_symmetry.space_group_name_H-M   'P 1'
#
loop_
_entity.id
_entity.type
_entity.pdbx_description
1 polymer ?
#
loop_
_entity_poly.entity_id
_entity_poly.type
_entity_poly.pdbx_seq_one_letter_code
_entity_poly.pdbx_strand_id
1 'polypeptide(L)'
;LCLCATAWLSAGGQSRDWADTQRYAAANAALAVRPKVVFMGDSITEGWYKEHPGFFDGHGFAARGISGQVTAQMLTRFQSDVVALRPRAVVILAGTNDIARNNGPIADERIADNIRSMAELARAHGMRVFLCSVLPAARYGWRPEVTDAPERIERLNGLLRDYARRSGCTWIDFHPALADADRALDARYTRDSVHPTPAGYDAMEAVVLPYLKRYVR
;
A
#
# COMPACT_ATOMS: atom_id res chain seq x y z
N LEU A 1 28.44 16.73 -52.96
CA LEU A 1 27.24 16.39 -52.13
C LEU A 1 27.58 15.15 -51.29
N CYS A 2 28.00 15.37 -50.04
CA CYS A 2 28.25 14.29 -49.08
C CYS A 2 27.02 14.11 -48.21
N LEU A 3 26.32 12.98 -48.36
CA LEU A 3 25.23 12.56 -47.50
C LEU A 3 25.82 11.88 -46.25
N CYS A 4 25.85 12.58 -45.10
CA CYS A 4 26.11 11.96 -43.83
C CYS A 4 24.79 11.30 -43.36
N ALA A 5 24.71 9.97 -43.51
CA ALA A 5 23.70 9.15 -42.86
C ALA A 5 24.11 8.95 -41.40
N THR A 6 23.48 9.69 -40.47
CA THR A 6 23.59 9.43 -39.05
C THR A 6 22.74 8.22 -38.71
N ALA A 7 23.38 7.06 -38.54
CA ALA A 7 22.71 5.87 -37.97
C ALA A 7 22.39 6.12 -36.51
N TRP A 8 21.12 6.26 -36.22
CA TRP A 8 20.61 6.19 -34.84
C TRP A 8 20.65 4.74 -34.40
N LEU A 9 21.69 4.39 -33.65
CA LEU A 9 21.70 3.14 -32.88
C LEU A 9 20.64 3.25 -31.78
N SER A 10 19.48 2.67 -32.02
CA SER A 10 18.53 2.42 -30.97
C SER A 10 19.13 1.39 -29.99
N ALA A 11 19.72 1.87 -28.90
CA ALA A 11 19.99 1.03 -27.76
C ALA A 11 18.62 0.53 -27.26
N GLY A 12 18.26 -0.70 -27.60
CA GLY A 12 17.09 -1.41 -27.11
C GLY A 12 17.28 -1.77 -25.62
N GLY A 13 17.31 -0.75 -24.77
CA GLY A 13 17.09 -0.94 -23.35
C GLY A 13 15.61 -1.19 -23.17
N GLN A 14 15.21 -2.43 -22.83
CA GLN A 14 13.87 -2.66 -22.27
C GLN A 14 13.70 -1.67 -21.12
N SER A 15 12.76 -0.75 -21.26
CA SER A 15 12.39 0.16 -20.16
C SER A 15 11.98 -0.72 -18.99
N ARG A 16 12.78 -0.70 -17.92
CA ARG A 16 12.47 -1.45 -16.70
C ARG A 16 11.11 -0.97 -16.22
N ASP A 17 10.15 -1.88 -16.09
CA ASP A 17 8.83 -1.56 -15.51
C ASP A 17 9.04 -1.12 -14.05
N TRP A 18 9.20 0.19 -13.86
CA TRP A 18 9.54 0.78 -12.57
C TRP A 18 8.50 0.49 -11.50
N ALA A 19 7.24 0.37 -11.87
CA ALA A 19 6.15 0.12 -10.95
C ALA A 19 5.75 -1.36 -10.87
N ASP A 20 6.45 -2.26 -11.59
CA ASP A 20 6.13 -3.68 -11.68
C ASP A 20 4.64 -3.92 -12.01
N THR A 21 4.15 -3.21 -13.04
CA THR A 21 2.73 -3.19 -13.42
C THR A 21 2.21 -4.55 -13.89
N GLN A 22 3.13 -5.47 -14.25
CA GLN A 22 2.80 -6.82 -14.71
C GLN A 22 2.78 -7.85 -13.58
N ARG A 23 3.18 -7.48 -12.36
CA ARG A 23 3.29 -8.39 -11.20
C ARG A 23 2.04 -9.22 -10.97
N TYR A 24 0.88 -8.60 -11.08
CA TYR A 24 -0.41 -9.25 -10.83
C TYR A 24 -1.21 -9.56 -12.11
N ALA A 25 -0.65 -9.34 -13.31
CA ALA A 25 -1.39 -9.51 -14.56
C ALA A 25 -1.99 -10.93 -14.70
N ALA A 26 -1.20 -11.97 -14.48
CA ALA A 26 -1.68 -13.35 -14.54
C ALA A 26 -2.72 -13.65 -13.43
N ALA A 27 -2.47 -13.22 -12.20
CA ALA A 27 -3.39 -13.41 -11.09
C ALA A 27 -4.71 -12.66 -11.31
N ASN A 28 -4.65 -11.44 -11.88
CA ASN A 28 -5.83 -10.64 -12.22
C ASN A 28 -6.66 -11.33 -13.32
N ALA A 29 -6.01 -11.88 -14.35
CA ALA A 29 -6.67 -12.59 -15.44
C ALA A 29 -7.29 -13.92 -14.99
N ALA A 30 -6.70 -14.58 -13.98
CA ALA A 30 -7.18 -15.86 -13.45
C ALA A 30 -8.37 -15.73 -12.48
N LEU A 31 -8.77 -14.51 -12.10
CA LEU A 31 -9.90 -14.30 -11.18
C LEU A 31 -11.22 -14.75 -11.84
N ALA A 32 -11.77 -15.87 -11.37
CA ALA A 32 -13.08 -16.36 -11.82
C ALA A 32 -14.24 -15.47 -11.34
N VAL A 33 -14.06 -14.80 -10.21
CA VAL A 33 -15.05 -13.92 -9.58
C VAL A 33 -14.37 -12.61 -9.18
N ARG A 34 -15.09 -11.49 -9.32
CA ARG A 34 -14.60 -10.18 -8.89
C ARG A 34 -14.35 -10.17 -7.38
N PRO A 35 -13.19 -9.67 -6.91
CA PRO A 35 -12.94 -9.56 -5.49
C PRO A 35 -13.94 -8.58 -4.86
N LYS A 36 -14.42 -8.89 -3.66
CA LYS A 36 -15.29 -7.97 -2.92
C LYS A 36 -14.52 -6.74 -2.45
N VAL A 37 -13.28 -6.94 -2.03
CA VAL A 37 -12.35 -5.90 -1.55
C VAL A 37 -10.96 -6.17 -2.12
N VAL A 38 -10.29 -5.12 -2.57
CA VAL A 38 -8.85 -5.19 -2.90
C VAL A 38 -8.07 -4.48 -1.81
N PHE A 39 -6.98 -5.09 -1.35
CA PHE A 39 -6.01 -4.50 -0.46
C PHE A 39 -4.80 -4.06 -1.29
N MET A 40 -4.64 -2.75 -1.47
CA MET A 40 -3.52 -2.13 -2.16
C MET A 40 -2.45 -1.75 -1.14
N GLY A 41 -1.20 -2.16 -1.39
CA GLY A 41 -0.10 -1.86 -0.48
C GLY A 41 1.28 -2.32 -0.94
N ASP A 42 2.17 -2.44 0.01
CA ASP A 42 3.57 -2.82 -0.14
C ASP A 42 3.88 -4.22 0.43
N SER A 43 5.10 -4.39 1.00
CA SER A 43 5.54 -5.63 1.65
C SER A 43 4.63 -6.06 2.81
N ILE A 44 4.03 -5.13 3.52
CA ILE A 44 3.11 -5.44 4.63
C ILE A 44 1.86 -6.14 4.08
N THR A 45 1.27 -5.63 3.02
CA THR A 45 0.12 -6.27 2.35
C THR A 45 0.50 -7.57 1.66
N GLU A 46 1.67 -7.64 1.02
CA GLU A 46 2.19 -8.87 0.40
C GLU A 46 2.44 -9.96 1.45
N GLY A 47 3.08 -9.59 2.57
CA GLY A 47 3.33 -10.47 3.70
C GLY A 47 2.05 -10.95 4.37
N TRP A 48 1.05 -10.07 4.49
CA TRP A 48 -0.25 -10.43 5.06
C TRP A 48 -0.90 -11.58 4.29
N TYR A 49 -0.91 -11.51 2.96
CA TYR A 49 -1.43 -12.62 2.15
C TYR A 49 -0.60 -13.89 2.30
N LYS A 50 0.73 -13.79 2.37
CA LYS A 50 1.62 -14.95 2.53
C LYS A 50 1.40 -15.67 3.86
N GLU A 51 1.26 -14.91 4.94
CA GLU A 51 1.08 -15.48 6.29
C GLU A 51 -0.36 -15.93 6.54
N HIS A 52 -1.36 -15.17 6.04
CA HIS A 52 -2.78 -15.41 6.29
C HIS A 52 -3.61 -15.49 5.00
N PRO A 53 -3.34 -16.42 4.07
CA PRO A 53 -4.09 -16.54 2.81
C PRO A 53 -5.58 -16.79 3.06
N GLY A 54 -5.93 -17.51 4.13
CA GLY A 54 -7.32 -17.79 4.50
C GLY A 54 -8.14 -16.53 4.81
N PHE A 55 -7.52 -15.47 5.33
CA PHE A 55 -8.19 -14.19 5.54
C PHE A 55 -8.65 -13.58 4.19
N PHE A 56 -7.84 -13.64 3.17
CA PHE A 56 -8.18 -13.11 1.86
C PHE A 56 -9.12 -14.01 1.09
N ASP A 57 -8.73 -15.27 0.92
CA ASP A 57 -9.46 -16.23 0.08
C ASP A 57 -10.82 -16.57 0.68
N GLY A 58 -10.91 -16.78 2.00
CA GLY A 58 -12.14 -17.06 2.71
C GLY A 58 -13.18 -15.94 2.66
N HIS A 59 -12.77 -14.70 2.45
CA HIS A 59 -13.66 -13.57 2.36
C HIS A 59 -13.90 -13.07 0.92
N GLY A 60 -13.19 -13.63 -0.07
CA GLY A 60 -13.20 -13.14 -1.45
C GLY A 60 -12.53 -11.78 -1.59
N PHE A 61 -11.44 -11.57 -0.86
CA PHE A 61 -10.59 -10.38 -0.95
C PHE A 61 -9.39 -10.68 -1.85
N ALA A 62 -8.78 -9.63 -2.41
CA ALA A 62 -7.55 -9.75 -3.19
C ALA A 62 -6.46 -8.85 -2.61
N ALA A 63 -5.32 -9.44 -2.28
CA ALA A 63 -4.12 -8.69 -1.90
C ALA A 63 -3.35 -8.27 -3.16
N ARG A 64 -2.97 -6.99 -3.21
CA ARG A 64 -2.17 -6.38 -4.27
C ARG A 64 -1.03 -5.59 -3.66
N GLY A 65 -0.28 -6.26 -2.77
CA GLY A 65 0.94 -5.74 -2.16
C GLY A 65 2.19 -6.08 -2.98
N ILE A 66 3.12 -5.15 -3.12
CA ILE A 66 4.43 -5.41 -3.73
C ILE A 66 5.52 -4.85 -2.82
N SER A 67 6.41 -5.73 -2.36
CA SER A 67 7.48 -5.37 -1.43
C SER A 67 8.34 -4.21 -1.92
N GLY A 68 8.62 -3.28 -1.02
CA GLY A 68 9.50 -2.12 -1.27
C GLY A 68 8.87 -0.98 -2.04
N GLN A 69 7.64 -1.13 -2.55
CA GLN A 69 7.00 -0.08 -3.34
C GLN A 69 6.65 1.16 -2.53
N VAL A 70 6.89 2.31 -3.16
CA VAL A 70 6.45 3.63 -2.72
C VAL A 70 5.07 3.98 -3.31
N THR A 71 4.42 4.98 -2.74
CA THR A 71 3.05 5.38 -3.15
C THR A 71 2.92 5.76 -4.63
N ALA A 72 3.95 6.36 -5.24
CA ALA A 72 3.96 6.69 -6.66
C ALA A 72 3.92 5.45 -7.57
N GLN A 73 4.60 4.36 -7.17
CA GLN A 73 4.55 3.08 -7.89
C GLN A 73 3.17 2.43 -7.76
N MET A 74 2.59 2.45 -6.55
CA MET A 74 1.23 1.96 -6.32
C MET A 74 0.19 2.71 -7.15
N LEU A 75 0.29 4.05 -7.23
CA LEU A 75 -0.58 4.88 -8.07
C LEU A 75 -0.47 4.49 -9.55
N THR A 76 0.74 4.22 -10.05
CA THR A 76 0.96 3.83 -11.45
C THR A 76 0.25 2.53 -11.81
N ARG A 77 0.21 1.53 -10.91
CA ARG A 77 -0.45 0.24 -11.15
C ARG A 77 -1.89 0.16 -10.62
N PHE A 78 -2.41 1.24 -10.03
CA PHE A 78 -3.73 1.25 -9.41
C PHE A 78 -4.86 0.93 -10.37
N GLN A 79 -4.73 1.38 -11.62
CA GLN A 79 -5.70 1.10 -12.68
C GLN A 79 -5.82 -0.41 -12.96
N SER A 80 -4.70 -1.11 -13.15
CA SER A 80 -4.68 -2.54 -13.48
C SER A 80 -5.03 -3.44 -12.28
N ASP A 81 -4.56 -3.08 -11.09
CA ASP A 81 -4.60 -3.94 -9.92
C ASP A 81 -5.81 -3.69 -9.01
N VAL A 82 -6.50 -2.57 -9.20
CA VAL A 82 -7.70 -2.23 -8.42
C VAL A 82 -8.88 -1.92 -9.32
N VAL A 83 -8.78 -0.87 -10.16
CA VAL A 83 -9.94 -0.36 -10.91
C VAL A 83 -10.47 -1.38 -11.91
N ALA A 84 -9.58 -2.04 -12.66
CA ALA A 84 -9.95 -3.06 -13.65
C ALA A 84 -10.63 -4.29 -13.01
N LEU A 85 -10.34 -4.60 -11.74
CA LEU A 85 -10.97 -5.70 -11.00
C LEU A 85 -12.38 -5.36 -10.53
N ARG A 86 -12.76 -4.08 -10.54
CA ARG A 86 -14.09 -3.58 -10.16
C ARG A 86 -14.56 -4.08 -8.78
N PRO A 87 -13.74 -3.99 -7.72
CA PRO A 87 -14.17 -4.39 -6.39
C PRO A 87 -15.25 -3.45 -5.86
N ARG A 88 -15.96 -3.87 -4.82
CA ARG A 88 -16.93 -3.00 -4.11
C ARG A 88 -16.23 -2.00 -3.20
N ALA A 89 -14.99 -2.34 -2.76
CA ALA A 89 -14.19 -1.49 -1.88
C ALA A 89 -12.68 -1.72 -2.09
N VAL A 90 -11.90 -0.74 -1.67
CA VAL A 90 -10.44 -0.82 -1.60
C VAL A 90 -9.96 -0.42 -0.20
N VAL A 91 -9.01 -1.17 0.34
CA VAL A 91 -8.22 -0.85 1.52
C VAL A 91 -6.84 -0.40 1.04
N ILE A 92 -6.40 0.79 1.42
CA ILE A 92 -5.10 1.35 1.02
C ILE A 92 -4.22 1.45 2.26
N LEU A 93 -3.15 0.66 2.31
CA LEU A 93 -2.12 0.66 3.34
C LEU A 93 -0.78 0.97 2.67
N ALA A 94 -0.30 2.21 2.79
CA ALA A 94 0.83 2.70 2.00
C ALA A 94 1.54 3.87 2.69
N GLY A 95 2.83 4.08 2.37
CA GLY A 95 3.60 5.24 2.80
C GLY A 95 4.87 4.91 3.59
N THR A 96 5.00 3.72 4.16
CA THR A 96 6.18 3.36 4.96
C THR A 96 7.47 3.40 4.14
N ASN A 97 7.44 2.93 2.90
CA ASN A 97 8.60 2.93 2.00
C ASN A 97 8.95 4.32 1.47
N ASP A 98 7.97 5.22 1.37
CA ASP A 98 8.21 6.64 1.06
C ASP A 98 8.95 7.31 2.21
N ILE A 99 8.50 7.08 3.46
CA ILE A 99 9.17 7.58 4.68
C ILE A 99 10.57 6.99 4.78
N ALA A 100 10.75 5.71 4.47
CA ALA A 100 12.05 5.03 4.40
C ALA A 100 12.92 5.51 3.23
N ARG A 101 12.43 6.42 2.37
CA ARG A 101 13.16 6.97 1.22
C ARG A 101 13.62 5.91 0.21
N ASN A 102 12.84 4.84 0.00
CA ASN A 102 13.21 3.76 -0.92
C ASN A 102 13.39 4.25 -2.36
N ASN A 103 12.70 5.32 -2.75
CA ASN A 103 12.84 5.97 -4.06
C ASN A 103 13.37 7.43 -3.92
N GLY A 104 14.21 7.67 -2.91
CA GLY A 104 14.73 9.00 -2.59
C GLY A 104 13.82 9.80 -1.65
N PRO A 105 14.30 10.97 -1.21
CA PRO A 105 13.53 11.86 -0.31
C PRO A 105 12.26 12.39 -0.97
N ILE A 106 11.18 12.42 -0.19
CA ILE A 106 9.88 12.95 -0.61
C ILE A 106 9.18 13.62 0.58
N ALA A 107 8.46 14.72 0.34
CA ALA A 107 7.67 15.39 1.37
C ALA A 107 6.42 14.58 1.73
N ASP A 108 5.99 14.65 3.01
CA ASP A 108 4.84 13.89 3.53
C ASP A 108 3.54 14.28 2.79
N GLU A 109 3.41 15.55 2.37
CA GLU A 109 2.29 16.05 1.57
C GLU A 109 2.22 15.36 0.20
N ARG A 110 3.36 15.06 -0.43
CA ARG A 110 3.40 14.35 -1.71
C ARG A 110 3.03 12.87 -1.56
N ILE A 111 3.43 12.26 -0.45
CA ILE A 111 2.97 10.91 -0.11
C ILE A 111 1.44 10.91 0.04
N ALA A 112 0.92 11.86 0.80
CA ALA A 112 -0.53 12.04 0.99
C ALA A 112 -1.25 12.32 -0.35
N ASP A 113 -0.67 13.11 -1.27
CA ASP A 113 -1.25 13.39 -2.59
C ASP A 113 -1.36 12.14 -3.46
N ASN A 114 -0.35 11.25 -3.45
CA ASN A 114 -0.42 9.98 -4.16
C ASN A 114 -1.54 9.08 -3.62
N ILE A 115 -1.65 8.97 -2.28
CA ILE A 115 -2.71 8.19 -1.64
C ILE A 115 -4.09 8.80 -1.90
N ARG A 116 -4.20 10.14 -1.86
CA ARG A 116 -5.41 10.87 -2.22
C ARG A 116 -5.85 10.57 -3.66
N SER A 117 -4.90 10.61 -4.60
CA SER A 117 -5.18 10.31 -6.01
C SER A 117 -5.72 8.90 -6.21
N MET A 118 -5.16 7.89 -5.51
CA MET A 118 -5.70 6.54 -5.51
C MET A 118 -7.11 6.48 -4.93
N ALA A 119 -7.36 7.19 -3.83
CA ALA A 119 -8.67 7.23 -3.19
C ALA A 119 -9.73 7.92 -4.08
N GLU A 120 -9.37 9.01 -4.74
CA GLU A 120 -10.24 9.74 -5.67
C GLU A 120 -10.56 8.91 -6.91
N LEU A 121 -9.55 8.22 -7.47
CA LEU A 121 -9.74 7.30 -8.59
C LEU A 121 -10.70 6.15 -8.21
N ALA A 122 -10.51 5.54 -7.05
CA ALA A 122 -11.40 4.49 -6.55
C ALA A 122 -12.84 4.99 -6.39
N ARG A 123 -13.02 6.18 -5.79
CA ARG A 123 -14.35 6.78 -5.59
C ARG A 123 -15.04 7.15 -6.90
N ALA A 124 -14.30 7.66 -7.89
CA ALA A 124 -14.80 7.95 -9.24
C ALA A 124 -15.35 6.68 -9.93
N HIS A 125 -14.83 5.51 -9.56
CA HIS A 125 -15.32 4.20 -10.00
C HIS A 125 -16.34 3.54 -9.04
N GLY A 126 -16.91 4.29 -8.12
CA GLY A 126 -17.99 3.84 -7.23
C GLY A 126 -17.53 2.92 -6.08
N MET A 127 -16.24 2.82 -5.81
CA MET A 127 -15.71 2.00 -4.73
C MET A 127 -15.78 2.73 -3.38
N ARG A 128 -16.06 1.98 -2.32
CA ARG A 128 -15.81 2.48 -0.97
C ARG A 128 -14.32 2.43 -0.66
N VAL A 129 -13.80 3.50 -0.07
CA VAL A 129 -12.37 3.61 0.25
C VAL A 129 -12.16 3.54 1.76
N PHE A 130 -11.24 2.66 2.15
CA PHE A 130 -10.71 2.55 3.50
C PHE A 130 -9.23 2.97 3.46
N LEU A 131 -8.89 4.05 4.16
CA LEU A 131 -7.52 4.52 4.31
C LEU A 131 -6.99 4.06 5.64
N CYS A 132 -5.88 3.35 5.62
CA CYS A 132 -5.21 2.86 6.81
C CYS A 132 -4.13 3.84 7.29
N SER A 133 -3.91 3.88 8.61
CA SER A 133 -2.68 4.48 9.14
C SER A 133 -1.47 3.73 8.59
N VAL A 134 -0.40 4.44 8.25
CA VAL A 134 0.94 3.84 8.15
C VAL A 134 1.24 3.19 9.50
N LEU A 135 1.74 1.95 9.49
CA LEU A 135 2.01 1.25 10.74
C LEU A 135 3.11 1.95 11.55
N PRO A 136 3.12 1.76 12.88
CA PRO A 136 4.22 2.27 13.71
C PRO A 136 5.56 1.71 13.22
N ALA A 137 6.60 2.54 13.19
CA ALA A 137 7.97 2.12 12.97
C ALA A 137 8.91 3.14 13.61
N ALA A 138 9.80 2.68 14.49
CA ALA A 138 10.81 3.56 15.09
C ALA A 138 12.01 3.76 14.16
N ARG A 139 12.29 2.78 13.30
CA ARG A 139 13.47 2.78 12.41
C ARG A 139 13.26 1.84 11.24
N TYR A 140 14.07 2.03 10.21
CA TYR A 140 14.18 1.14 9.06
C TYR A 140 15.58 0.53 9.02
N GLY A 141 15.70 -0.79 9.25
CA GLY A 141 17.01 -1.46 9.33
C GLY A 141 17.86 -1.32 8.07
N TRP A 142 17.21 -1.13 6.91
CA TRP A 142 17.87 -0.91 5.61
C TRP A 142 18.11 0.57 5.28
N ARG A 143 17.69 1.50 6.15
CA ARG A 143 17.85 2.97 6.02
C ARG A 143 18.15 3.60 7.38
N PRO A 144 19.29 3.27 7.99
CA PRO A 144 19.62 3.76 9.32
C PRO A 144 19.76 5.29 9.41
N GLU A 145 19.96 5.95 8.28
CA GLU A 145 20.00 7.42 8.18
C GLU A 145 18.62 8.09 8.31
N VAL A 146 17.53 7.34 8.26
CA VAL A 146 16.17 7.86 8.51
C VAL A 146 15.90 7.75 10.01
N THR A 147 16.10 8.85 10.72
CA THR A 147 15.99 8.92 12.19
C THR A 147 14.69 9.59 12.66
N ASP A 148 13.89 10.12 11.73
CA ASP A 148 12.66 10.89 11.97
C ASP A 148 11.37 10.11 11.60
N ALA A 149 11.46 8.77 11.56
CA ALA A 149 10.36 7.92 11.11
C ALA A 149 9.08 8.09 11.94
N PRO A 150 9.09 8.04 13.29
CA PRO A 150 7.88 8.17 14.10
C PRO A 150 7.16 9.50 13.87
N GLU A 151 7.91 10.60 13.82
CA GLU A 151 7.36 11.95 13.61
C GLU A 151 6.74 12.10 12.22
N ARG A 152 7.39 11.52 11.20
CA ARG A 152 6.87 11.54 9.83
C ARG A 152 5.63 10.67 9.68
N ILE A 153 5.61 9.49 10.31
CA ILE A 153 4.43 8.62 10.35
C ILE A 153 3.26 9.36 10.98
N GLU A 154 3.47 10.03 12.12
CA GLU A 154 2.43 10.79 12.80
C GLU A 154 1.87 11.92 11.91
N ARG A 155 2.75 12.72 11.27
CA ARG A 155 2.33 13.79 10.35
C ARG A 155 1.54 13.24 9.17
N LEU A 156 2.05 12.21 8.51
CA LEU A 156 1.38 11.59 7.36
C LEU A 156 0.01 11.01 7.76
N ASN A 157 -0.06 10.30 8.88
CA ASN A 157 -1.33 9.78 9.41
C ASN A 157 -2.31 10.90 9.75
N GLY A 158 -1.83 12.04 10.25
CA GLY A 158 -2.64 13.24 10.44
C GLY A 158 -3.25 13.76 9.13
N LEU A 159 -2.43 13.90 8.09
CA LEU A 159 -2.88 14.34 6.75
C LEU A 159 -3.91 13.39 6.15
N LEU A 160 -3.68 12.07 6.26
CA LEU A 160 -4.57 11.06 5.70
C LEU A 160 -5.89 10.96 6.47
N ARG A 161 -5.86 11.04 7.79
CA ARG A 161 -7.06 11.05 8.64
C ARG A 161 -7.93 12.28 8.36
N ASP A 162 -7.31 13.45 8.22
CA ASP A 162 -8.01 14.67 7.89
C ASP A 162 -8.62 14.63 6.49
N TYR A 163 -7.91 14.07 5.53
CA TYR A 163 -8.47 13.83 4.20
C TYR A 163 -9.63 12.84 4.26
N ALA A 164 -9.50 11.72 4.95
CA ALA A 164 -10.57 10.73 5.08
C ALA A 164 -11.86 11.37 5.62
N ARG A 165 -11.75 12.20 6.68
CA ARG A 165 -12.87 12.92 7.28
C ARG A 165 -13.57 13.85 6.29
N ARG A 166 -12.82 14.61 5.49
CA ARG A 166 -13.38 15.56 4.51
C ARG A 166 -13.95 14.90 3.27
N SER A 167 -13.38 13.76 2.86
CA SER A 167 -13.74 13.09 1.60
C SER A 167 -14.81 12.01 1.75
N GLY A 168 -15.20 11.64 2.99
CA GLY A 168 -16.10 10.53 3.25
C GLY A 168 -15.45 9.14 3.06
N CYS A 169 -14.12 9.08 2.97
CA CYS A 169 -13.39 7.82 3.11
C CYS A 169 -13.43 7.35 4.57
N THR A 170 -13.32 6.04 4.78
CA THR A 170 -13.25 5.50 6.14
C THR A 170 -11.78 5.43 6.58
N TRP A 171 -11.47 5.99 7.73
CA TRP A 171 -10.16 5.87 8.36
C TRP A 171 -10.09 4.60 9.21
N ILE A 172 -9.01 3.83 9.08
CA ILE A 172 -8.68 2.65 9.90
C ILE A 172 -7.34 2.93 10.58
N ASP A 173 -7.37 3.00 11.90
CA ASP A 173 -6.18 3.27 12.70
C ASP A 173 -5.65 1.99 13.34
N PHE A 174 -4.44 1.60 12.94
CA PHE A 174 -3.76 0.43 13.50
C PHE A 174 -2.90 0.75 14.73
N HIS A 175 -2.58 2.04 14.97
CA HIS A 175 -1.68 2.43 16.08
C HIS A 175 -2.16 1.98 17.45
N PRO A 176 -3.44 2.12 17.84
CA PRO A 176 -3.89 1.69 19.17
C PRO A 176 -3.70 0.20 19.46
N ALA A 177 -3.65 -0.64 18.40
CA ALA A 177 -3.49 -2.08 18.53
C ALA A 177 -2.04 -2.55 18.40
N LEU A 178 -1.21 -1.79 17.69
CA LEU A 178 0.11 -2.24 17.25
C LEU A 178 1.28 -1.44 17.82
N ALA A 179 1.07 -0.19 18.25
CA ALA A 179 2.14 0.66 18.76
C ALA A 179 2.47 0.31 20.23
N ASP A 180 3.75 0.39 20.56
CA ASP A 180 4.22 0.45 21.94
C ASP A 180 4.23 1.91 22.49
N ALA A 181 4.76 2.07 23.71
CA ALA A 181 4.84 3.38 24.36
C ALA A 181 5.76 4.38 23.63
N ASP A 182 6.71 3.88 22.85
CA ASP A 182 7.68 4.67 22.10
C ASP A 182 7.22 4.94 20.66
N ARG A 183 5.96 4.66 20.34
CA ARG A 183 5.36 4.77 19.00
C ARG A 183 6.02 3.88 17.95
N ALA A 184 6.73 2.85 18.39
CA ALA A 184 7.28 1.81 17.55
C ALA A 184 6.27 0.68 17.35
N LEU A 185 6.49 -0.17 16.35
CA LEU A 185 5.75 -1.43 16.24
C LEU A 185 6.17 -2.33 17.39
N ASP A 186 5.19 -2.71 18.24
CA ASP A 186 5.43 -3.50 19.44
C ASP A 186 6.20 -4.79 19.11
N ALA A 187 7.23 -5.10 19.88
CA ALA A 187 8.11 -6.25 19.68
C ALA A 187 7.37 -7.60 19.65
N ARG A 188 6.16 -7.68 20.23
CA ARG A 188 5.28 -8.85 20.11
C ARG A 188 4.85 -9.11 18.66
N TYR A 189 4.78 -8.07 17.85
CA TYR A 189 4.20 -8.06 16.50
C TYR A 189 5.21 -7.94 15.39
N THR A 190 6.51 -7.75 15.69
CA THR A 190 7.55 -7.61 14.67
C THR A 190 8.88 -8.22 15.11
N ARG A 191 9.73 -8.54 14.12
CA ARG A 191 11.12 -8.97 14.35
C ARG A 191 12.14 -7.96 13.81
N ASP A 192 11.71 -7.05 12.94
CA ASP A 192 12.59 -6.09 12.26
C ASP A 192 12.16 -4.63 12.46
N SER A 193 11.19 -4.39 13.34
CA SER A 193 10.60 -3.09 13.67
C SER A 193 9.69 -2.48 12.58
N VAL A 194 9.35 -3.24 11.52
CA VAL A 194 8.53 -2.76 10.40
C VAL A 194 7.48 -3.79 9.95
N HIS A 195 7.89 -5.04 9.74
CA HIS A 195 7.01 -6.06 9.17
C HIS A 195 6.31 -6.83 10.29
N PRO A 196 4.97 -6.95 10.22
CA PRO A 196 4.21 -7.75 11.18
C PRO A 196 4.56 -9.23 11.10
N THR A 197 4.61 -9.88 12.27
CA THR A 197 4.59 -11.34 12.41
C THR A 197 3.16 -11.86 12.22
N PRO A 198 2.91 -13.20 12.17
CA PRO A 198 1.55 -13.74 12.17
C PRO A 198 0.67 -13.14 13.28
N ALA A 199 1.19 -13.01 14.51
CA ALA A 199 0.46 -12.36 15.60
C ALA A 199 0.16 -10.87 15.34
N GLY A 200 1.05 -10.18 14.63
CA GLY A 200 0.80 -8.80 14.18
C GLY A 200 -0.31 -8.72 13.15
N TYR A 201 -0.37 -9.67 12.22
CA TYR A 201 -1.47 -9.76 11.25
C TYR A 201 -2.79 -10.15 11.92
N ASP A 202 -2.81 -11.04 12.92
CA ASP A 202 -4.00 -11.31 13.74
C ASP A 202 -4.55 -10.02 14.37
N ALA A 203 -3.67 -9.19 14.94
CA ALA A 203 -4.06 -7.91 15.50
C ALA A 203 -4.60 -6.94 14.43
N MET A 204 -4.00 -6.91 13.23
CA MET A 204 -4.49 -6.10 12.11
C MET A 204 -5.87 -6.57 11.62
N GLU A 205 -6.11 -7.87 11.56
CA GLU A 205 -7.39 -8.47 11.19
C GLU A 205 -8.49 -8.09 12.19
N ALA A 206 -8.19 -8.17 13.49
CA ALA A 206 -9.10 -7.75 14.54
C ALA A 206 -9.52 -6.28 14.40
N VAL A 207 -8.61 -5.40 13.94
CA VAL A 207 -8.90 -3.98 13.70
C VAL A 207 -9.70 -3.77 12.42
N VAL A 208 -9.34 -4.44 11.30
CA VAL A 208 -9.94 -4.14 9.98
C VAL A 208 -11.30 -4.81 9.77
N LEU A 209 -11.51 -6.01 10.30
CA LEU A 209 -12.76 -6.79 10.08
C LEU A 209 -14.03 -6.05 10.47
N PRO A 210 -14.13 -5.31 11.59
CA PRO A 210 -15.32 -4.53 11.93
C PRO A 210 -15.76 -3.56 10.83
N TYR A 211 -14.82 -2.96 10.11
CA TYR A 211 -15.09 -2.05 8.99
C TYR A 211 -15.57 -2.78 7.74
N LEU A 212 -15.13 -4.03 7.57
CA LEU A 212 -15.42 -4.84 6.38
C LEU A 212 -16.61 -5.80 6.54
N LYS A 213 -17.35 -5.76 7.66
CA LYS A 213 -18.47 -6.68 7.98
C LYS A 213 -19.46 -6.92 6.83
N ARG A 214 -19.77 -5.87 6.04
CA ARG A 214 -20.71 -5.98 4.91
C ARG A 214 -20.13 -6.75 3.70
N TYR A 215 -18.82 -6.99 3.67
CA TYR A 215 -18.13 -7.68 2.58
C TYR A 215 -17.75 -9.11 2.93
N VAL A 216 -17.85 -9.50 4.20
CA VAL A 216 -17.49 -10.85 4.71
C VAL A 216 -18.66 -11.84 4.59
N ARG A 217 -19.87 -11.33 4.33
CA ARG A 217 -21.09 -12.16 4.19
C ARG A 217 -21.31 -12.62 2.77
#